data_dbe6c7ea79e05823bf03f3ec4e615e40
#
_entry.id   dbe6c7ea79e05823bf03f3ec4e615e40
#
_cell.length_a   1.000
_cell.length_b   1.000
_cell.length_c   1.000
_cell.angle_alpha   90.00
_cell.angle_beta   90.00
_cell.angle_gamma   90.00
#
_symmetry.space_group_name_H-M   'P 1'
#
loop_
_entity.id
_entity.type
_entity.pdbx_description
1 polymer ?
#
loop_
_entity_poly.entity_id
_entity_poly.type
_entity_poly.pdbx_seq_one_letter_code
_entity_poly.pdbx_strand_id
1 'polypeptide(L)'
;MEAIITNTTWAKLSTAQSTDLPDDEKLRLNKGQEIYDLLSCSVVDDHYKLEVVPNQFIYLWKGHASVPDFKEVPELLTKEQLYSIAIYADYSKLDNLIEALNQTLHKYEINTPLRICHFLAQVAHESDGFNTTEEYASGADYEWREDLGNVYEGDGRKFKGRGLIQLTGRANYREFSQYLKIYDLEAYPELVAEPELACSSAGWFWSSRNLNALADQDNFDRIMRTINGGTNGESDRWAYLVRAKAAFGI
;
A
#
# COMPACT_ATOMS: atom_id res chain seq x y z
N MET A 1 -4.45 -10.56 -16.62
CA MET A 1 -5.74 -9.88 -16.90
C MET A 1 -5.65 -9.13 -18.23
N GLU A 2 -6.77 -8.87 -18.84
CA GLU A 2 -6.87 -8.05 -20.07
C GLU A 2 -7.98 -7.01 -19.91
N ALA A 3 -7.83 -5.89 -20.63
CA ALA A 3 -8.90 -4.89 -20.74
C ALA A 3 -9.37 -4.79 -22.18
N ILE A 4 -10.68 -4.76 -22.39
CA ILE A 4 -11.33 -4.69 -23.70
C ILE A 4 -11.98 -3.31 -23.82
N ILE A 5 -11.68 -2.59 -24.90
CA ILE A 5 -12.26 -1.29 -25.18
C ILE A 5 -13.65 -1.47 -25.81
N THR A 6 -14.69 -1.15 -25.07
CA THR A 6 -16.08 -1.31 -25.49
C THR A 6 -16.60 -0.12 -26.32
N ASN A 7 -16.05 1.07 -26.10
CA ASN A 7 -16.27 2.28 -26.87
C ASN A 7 -14.94 3.03 -27.06
N THR A 8 -14.80 3.76 -28.18
CA THR A 8 -13.60 4.61 -28.38
C THR A 8 -13.40 5.55 -27.21
N THR A 9 -12.22 5.57 -26.64
CA THR A 9 -11.89 6.30 -25.41
C THR A 9 -10.43 6.76 -25.40
N TRP A 10 -9.98 7.27 -24.26
CA TRP A 10 -8.61 7.65 -23.98
C TRP A 10 -8.06 6.83 -22.83
N ALA A 11 -6.89 6.21 -23.01
CA ALA A 11 -6.03 5.81 -21.92
C ALA A 11 -5.32 7.07 -21.41
N LYS A 12 -5.36 7.32 -20.11
CA LYS A 12 -4.88 8.56 -19.49
C LYS A 12 -3.92 8.25 -18.36
N LEU A 13 -3.08 9.21 -18.00
CA LEU A 13 -2.19 9.11 -16.84
C LEU A 13 -2.86 9.54 -15.52
N SER A 14 -4.12 9.99 -15.57
CA SER A 14 -4.92 10.37 -14.41
C SER A 14 -6.41 10.17 -14.66
N THR A 15 -7.25 10.38 -13.65
CA THR A 15 -8.72 10.36 -13.77
C THR A 15 -9.31 11.66 -14.35
N ALA A 16 -8.51 12.70 -14.58
CA ALA A 16 -8.95 13.97 -15.15
C ALA A 16 -9.68 13.81 -16.49
N GLN A 17 -10.50 14.78 -16.87
CA GLN A 17 -11.17 14.77 -18.18
C GLN A 17 -10.13 14.82 -19.30
N SER A 18 -10.33 14.06 -20.37
CA SER A 18 -9.38 14.00 -21.50
C SER A 18 -9.18 15.35 -22.21
N THR A 19 -10.12 16.28 -22.07
CA THR A 19 -10.02 17.66 -22.58
C THR A 19 -9.03 18.51 -21.79
N ASP A 20 -8.77 18.15 -20.53
CA ASP A 20 -7.98 18.93 -19.59
C ASP A 20 -6.53 18.42 -19.50
N LEU A 21 -6.24 17.29 -20.17
CA LEU A 21 -4.91 16.69 -20.19
C LEU A 21 -4.12 17.06 -21.45
N PRO A 22 -2.80 17.26 -21.33
CA PRO A 22 -1.87 17.35 -22.46
C PRO A 22 -1.95 16.10 -23.37
N ASP A 23 -1.52 16.23 -24.62
CA ASP A 23 -1.60 15.13 -25.58
C ASP A 23 -0.62 13.99 -25.27
N ASP A 24 0.48 14.26 -24.58
CA ASP A 24 1.45 13.27 -24.09
C ASP A 24 1.01 12.51 -22.85
N GLU A 25 -0.05 12.96 -22.16
CA GLU A 25 -0.65 12.29 -21.01
C GLU A 25 -1.89 11.45 -21.36
N LYS A 26 -2.20 11.29 -22.63
CA LYS A 26 -3.35 10.53 -23.12
C LYS A 26 -3.08 9.83 -24.44
N LEU A 27 -3.60 8.60 -24.59
CA LEU A 27 -3.55 7.83 -25.82
C LEU A 27 -4.96 7.44 -26.24
N ARG A 28 -5.32 7.73 -27.48
CA ARG A 28 -6.61 7.33 -28.04
C ARG A 28 -6.66 5.83 -28.29
N LEU A 29 -7.68 5.18 -27.75
CA LEU A 29 -7.98 3.78 -27.98
C LEU A 29 -9.31 3.63 -28.72
N ASN A 30 -9.35 2.75 -29.70
CA ASN A 30 -10.55 2.51 -30.50
C ASN A 30 -11.34 1.32 -29.93
N LYS A 31 -12.66 1.33 -30.16
CA LYS A 31 -13.50 0.18 -29.83
C LYS A 31 -12.96 -1.11 -30.42
N GLY A 32 -12.92 -2.16 -29.60
CA GLY A 32 -12.42 -3.49 -29.97
C GLY A 32 -10.91 -3.67 -29.77
N GLN A 33 -10.16 -2.63 -29.39
CA GLN A 33 -8.78 -2.83 -28.95
C GLN A 33 -8.74 -3.53 -27.58
N GLU A 34 -7.68 -4.29 -27.37
CA GLU A 34 -7.43 -5.04 -26.14
C GLU A 34 -6.06 -4.65 -25.59
N ILE A 35 -5.95 -4.62 -24.28
CA ILE A 35 -4.71 -4.36 -23.54
C ILE A 35 -4.43 -5.62 -22.73
N TYR A 36 -3.34 -6.29 -23.04
CA TYR A 36 -2.95 -7.57 -22.46
C TYR A 36 -1.93 -7.41 -21.33
N ASP A 37 -1.70 -8.50 -20.61
CA ASP A 37 -0.65 -8.66 -19.61
C ASP A 37 -0.71 -7.65 -18.47
N LEU A 38 -1.93 -7.23 -18.12
CA LEU A 38 -2.14 -6.34 -16.99
C LEU A 38 -1.66 -6.99 -15.69
N LEU A 39 -0.81 -6.30 -14.96
CA LEU A 39 -0.26 -6.73 -13.68
C LEU A 39 -1.30 -6.62 -12.56
N SER A 40 -2.05 -5.51 -12.56
CA SER A 40 -3.14 -5.27 -11.60
C SER A 40 -4.25 -4.41 -12.22
N CYS A 41 -5.42 -4.41 -11.58
CA CYS A 41 -6.55 -3.57 -11.90
C CYS A 41 -7.25 -3.16 -10.61
N SER A 42 -7.61 -1.90 -10.51
CA SER A 42 -8.47 -1.34 -9.45
C SER A 42 -9.42 -0.30 -10.02
N VAL A 43 -10.27 0.28 -9.19
CA VAL A 43 -11.20 1.34 -9.62
C VAL A 43 -10.97 2.59 -8.80
N VAL A 44 -10.77 3.71 -9.48
CA VAL A 44 -10.61 5.05 -8.91
C VAL A 44 -11.45 6.04 -9.70
N ASP A 45 -12.32 6.80 -9.04
CA ASP A 45 -13.15 7.85 -9.66
C ASP A 45 -13.84 7.37 -10.95
N ASP A 46 -14.52 6.20 -10.91
CA ASP A 46 -15.17 5.55 -12.07
C ASP A 46 -14.23 5.18 -13.23
N HIS A 47 -12.92 5.11 -12.98
CA HIS A 47 -11.94 4.62 -13.94
C HIS A 47 -11.35 3.29 -13.49
N TYR A 48 -11.08 2.40 -14.43
CA TYR A 48 -10.11 1.33 -14.22
C TYR A 48 -8.71 1.94 -14.17
N LYS A 49 -8.02 1.79 -13.06
CA LYS A 49 -6.58 2.02 -12.92
C LYS A 49 -5.88 0.71 -13.22
N LEU A 50 -5.17 0.64 -14.33
CA LEU A 50 -4.54 -0.56 -14.85
C LEU A 50 -3.03 -0.43 -14.73
N GLU A 51 -2.38 -1.35 -14.04
CA GLU A 51 -0.93 -1.43 -14.01
C GLU A 51 -0.44 -2.21 -15.23
N VAL A 52 0.21 -1.52 -16.15
CA VAL A 52 0.67 -2.07 -17.43
C VAL A 52 2.14 -2.51 -17.38
N VAL A 53 2.93 -1.83 -16.56
CA VAL A 53 4.32 -2.15 -16.21
C VAL A 53 4.46 -1.85 -14.73
N PRO A 54 5.38 -2.47 -13.97
CA PRO A 54 5.54 -2.18 -12.54
C PRO A 54 5.60 -0.68 -12.25
N ASN A 55 4.67 -0.19 -11.41
CA ASN A 55 4.44 1.21 -11.05
C ASN A 55 4.11 2.16 -12.22
N GLN A 56 3.66 1.64 -13.36
CA GLN A 56 3.14 2.48 -14.44
C GLN A 56 1.67 2.17 -14.68
N PHE A 57 0.84 3.18 -14.49
CA PHE A 57 -0.60 3.05 -14.54
C PHE A 57 -1.19 3.81 -15.70
N ILE A 58 -2.26 3.26 -16.26
CA ILE A 58 -3.17 3.99 -17.16
C ILE A 58 -4.58 3.93 -16.57
N TYR A 59 -5.37 4.95 -16.90
CA TYR A 59 -6.74 5.10 -16.44
C TYR A 59 -7.70 5.02 -17.62
N LEU A 60 -8.68 4.10 -17.56
CA LEU A 60 -9.74 3.94 -18.54
C LEU A 60 -11.08 4.16 -17.87
N TRP A 61 -11.92 5.04 -18.42
CA TRP A 61 -13.27 5.21 -17.90
C TRP A 61 -14.09 3.92 -18.01
N LYS A 62 -14.69 3.48 -16.93
CA LYS A 62 -15.47 2.21 -16.81
C LYS A 62 -16.60 2.10 -17.84
N GLY A 63 -17.20 3.23 -18.24
CA GLY A 63 -18.25 3.25 -19.27
C GLY A 63 -17.77 2.87 -20.68
N HIS A 64 -16.46 2.90 -20.93
CA HIS A 64 -15.86 2.64 -22.25
C HIS A 64 -14.89 1.46 -22.29
N ALA A 65 -14.68 0.79 -21.19
CA ALA A 65 -13.80 -0.37 -21.08
C ALA A 65 -14.45 -1.48 -20.25
N SER A 66 -13.98 -2.70 -20.43
CA SER A 66 -14.33 -3.86 -19.63
C SER A 66 -13.06 -4.62 -19.26
N VAL A 67 -12.94 -5.08 -18.03
CA VAL A 67 -11.90 -5.97 -17.56
C VAL A 67 -12.59 -7.24 -17.04
N PRO A 68 -12.83 -8.26 -17.90
CA PRO A 68 -13.71 -9.39 -17.58
C PRO A 68 -13.33 -10.17 -16.33
N ASP A 69 -12.01 -10.29 -16.07
CA ASP A 69 -11.49 -11.00 -14.90
C ASP A 69 -11.41 -10.12 -13.64
N PHE A 70 -11.72 -8.84 -13.75
CA PHE A 70 -11.72 -7.93 -12.62
C PHE A 70 -13.02 -8.06 -11.84
N LYS A 71 -12.88 -8.33 -10.56
CA LYS A 71 -13.97 -8.24 -9.60
C LYS A 71 -13.72 -7.04 -8.71
N GLU A 72 -14.62 -6.08 -8.77
CA GLU A 72 -14.61 -4.96 -7.84
C GLU A 72 -14.71 -5.50 -6.42
N VAL A 73 -13.69 -5.24 -5.61
CA VAL A 73 -13.69 -5.65 -4.21
C VAL A 73 -14.40 -4.58 -3.39
N PRO A 74 -15.26 -4.97 -2.43
CA PRO A 74 -15.93 -4.00 -1.56
C PRO A 74 -14.90 -3.15 -0.81
N GLU A 75 -15.18 -1.87 -0.65
CA GLU A 75 -14.38 -1.00 0.18
C GLU A 75 -14.47 -1.46 1.66
N LEU A 76 -13.34 -1.80 2.26
CA LEU A 76 -13.23 -2.23 3.66
C LEU A 76 -12.92 -1.06 4.60
N LEU A 77 -12.37 0.02 4.06
CA LEU A 77 -11.95 1.22 4.78
C LEU A 77 -12.32 2.44 3.93
N THR A 78 -13.22 3.29 4.42
CA THR A 78 -13.58 4.55 3.74
C THR A 78 -12.58 5.67 4.05
N LYS A 79 -12.55 6.71 3.22
CA LYS A 79 -11.72 7.91 3.47
C LYS A 79 -12.07 8.56 4.81
N GLU A 80 -13.35 8.70 5.11
CA GLU A 80 -13.85 9.32 6.35
C GLU A 80 -13.39 8.53 7.58
N GLN A 81 -13.43 7.20 7.51
CA GLN A 81 -12.87 6.35 8.57
C GLN A 81 -11.38 6.59 8.74
N LEU A 82 -10.61 6.58 7.64
CA LEU A 82 -9.16 6.82 7.71
C LEU A 82 -8.84 8.20 8.27
N TYR A 83 -9.55 9.25 7.87
CA TYR A 83 -9.38 10.61 8.40
C TYR A 83 -9.69 10.69 9.90
N SER A 84 -10.73 10.00 10.37
CA SER A 84 -11.09 9.96 11.78
C SER A 84 -10.08 9.20 12.66
N ILE A 85 -9.32 8.29 12.06
CA ILE A 85 -8.25 7.52 12.71
C ILE A 85 -6.96 8.35 12.75
N ALA A 86 -6.57 8.92 11.61
CA ALA A 86 -5.31 9.62 11.38
C ALA A 86 -5.48 11.15 11.47
N ILE A 87 -6.02 11.64 12.57
CA ILE A 87 -6.45 13.02 12.76
C ILE A 87 -5.35 14.10 12.66
N TYR A 88 -4.09 13.70 12.69
CA TYR A 88 -2.92 14.59 12.55
C TYR A 88 -2.20 14.41 11.21
N ALA A 89 -2.74 13.58 10.32
CA ALA A 89 -2.15 13.35 9.01
C ALA A 89 -2.44 14.50 8.03
N ASP A 90 -1.57 14.62 7.04
CA ASP A 90 -1.88 15.36 5.83
C ASP A 90 -2.90 14.54 5.01
N TYR A 91 -4.11 15.05 4.83
CA TYR A 91 -5.18 14.34 4.12
C TYR A 91 -4.84 14.03 2.68
N SER A 92 -4.01 14.83 2.01
CA SER A 92 -3.55 14.52 0.65
C SER A 92 -2.72 13.23 0.58
N LYS A 93 -1.96 12.94 1.65
CA LYS A 93 -1.22 11.67 1.77
C LYS A 93 -2.16 10.50 2.02
N LEU A 94 -3.20 10.69 2.85
CA LEU A 94 -4.21 9.68 3.09
C LEU A 94 -4.98 9.34 1.81
N ASP A 95 -5.32 10.35 0.99
CA ASP A 95 -5.97 10.16 -0.30
C ASP A 95 -5.13 9.32 -1.27
N ASN A 96 -3.81 9.47 -1.23
CA ASN A 96 -2.90 8.66 -2.04
C ASN A 96 -2.75 7.22 -1.52
N LEU A 97 -3.06 6.95 -0.26
CA LEU A 97 -2.87 5.63 0.36
C LEU A 97 -4.15 4.79 0.41
N ILE A 98 -5.35 5.41 0.37
CA ILE A 98 -6.61 4.71 0.67
C ILE A 98 -6.89 3.52 -0.24
N GLU A 99 -6.64 3.66 -1.53
CA GLU A 99 -6.82 2.57 -2.49
C GLU A 99 -5.86 1.42 -2.20
N ALA A 100 -4.56 1.72 -2.04
CA ALA A 100 -3.53 0.73 -1.75
C ALA A 100 -3.75 0.04 -0.38
N LEU A 101 -4.30 0.77 0.61
CA LEU A 101 -4.72 0.19 1.88
C LEU A 101 -5.85 -0.82 1.67
N ASN A 102 -6.92 -0.48 0.94
CA ASN A 102 -8.01 -1.40 0.66
C ASN A 102 -7.53 -2.66 -0.07
N GLN A 103 -6.69 -2.52 -1.09
CA GLN A 103 -6.08 -3.66 -1.79
C GLN A 103 -5.25 -4.54 -0.84
N THR A 104 -4.47 -3.93 0.06
CA THR A 104 -3.69 -4.63 1.08
C THR A 104 -4.58 -5.37 2.06
N LEU A 105 -5.65 -4.74 2.55
CA LEU A 105 -6.61 -5.33 3.47
C LEU A 105 -7.23 -6.60 2.87
N HIS A 106 -7.62 -6.56 1.60
CA HIS A 106 -8.15 -7.73 0.89
C HIS A 106 -7.09 -8.80 0.66
N LYS A 107 -5.93 -8.43 0.11
CA LYS A 107 -4.86 -9.36 -0.25
C LYS A 107 -4.37 -10.19 0.93
N TYR A 108 -4.32 -9.60 2.13
CA TYR A 108 -3.80 -10.25 3.34
C TYR A 108 -4.89 -10.66 4.32
N GLU A 109 -6.16 -10.72 3.85
CA GLU A 109 -7.33 -11.15 4.64
C GLU A 109 -7.50 -10.36 5.94
N ILE A 110 -7.13 -9.06 5.94
CA ILE A 110 -7.35 -8.13 7.04
C ILE A 110 -8.76 -7.54 6.87
N ASN A 111 -9.79 -8.38 6.91
CA ASN A 111 -11.12 -8.09 6.38
C ASN A 111 -12.24 -8.14 7.43
N THR A 112 -11.90 -8.16 8.71
CA THR A 112 -12.86 -7.95 9.80
C THR A 112 -12.60 -6.62 10.50
N PRO A 113 -13.60 -5.98 11.12
CA PRO A 113 -13.40 -4.73 11.84
C PRO A 113 -12.25 -4.77 12.86
N LEU A 114 -12.15 -5.85 13.66
CA LEU A 114 -11.04 -6.00 14.62
C LEU A 114 -9.67 -6.06 13.95
N ARG A 115 -9.53 -6.87 12.89
CA ARG A 115 -8.27 -6.99 12.14
C ARG A 115 -7.85 -5.65 11.56
N ILE A 116 -8.79 -4.93 10.94
CA ILE A 116 -8.55 -3.61 10.34
C ILE A 116 -8.13 -2.61 11.41
N CYS A 117 -8.86 -2.52 12.53
CA CYS A 117 -8.53 -1.62 13.61
C CYS A 117 -7.14 -1.85 14.17
N HIS A 118 -6.78 -3.11 14.45
CA HIS A 118 -5.45 -3.45 14.95
C HIS A 118 -4.35 -3.16 13.92
N PHE A 119 -4.57 -3.52 12.65
CA PHE A 119 -3.62 -3.24 11.57
C PHE A 119 -3.37 -1.73 11.45
N LEU A 120 -4.43 -0.93 11.30
CA LEU A 120 -4.31 0.52 11.15
C LEU A 120 -3.66 1.18 12.35
N ALA A 121 -3.94 0.72 13.57
CA ALA A 121 -3.33 1.25 14.77
C ALA A 121 -1.81 1.07 14.79
N GLN A 122 -1.33 -0.08 14.32
CA GLN A 122 0.10 -0.34 14.29
C GLN A 122 0.79 0.44 13.16
N VAL A 123 0.26 0.36 11.94
CA VAL A 123 0.89 1.04 10.80
C VAL A 123 0.83 2.56 10.92
N ALA A 124 -0.21 3.12 11.54
CA ALA A 124 -0.27 4.55 11.83
C ALA A 124 0.90 5.00 12.72
N HIS A 125 1.18 4.24 13.79
CA HIS A 125 2.33 4.55 14.64
C HIS A 125 3.66 4.45 13.89
N GLU A 126 3.86 3.37 13.12
CA GLU A 126 5.12 3.12 12.39
C GLU A 126 5.40 4.15 11.28
N SER A 127 4.37 4.79 10.75
CA SER A 127 4.45 5.73 9.62
C SER A 127 4.20 7.19 9.99
N ASP A 128 4.40 7.56 11.27
CA ASP A 128 4.13 8.93 11.74
C ASP A 128 2.70 9.40 11.40
N GLY A 129 1.71 8.56 11.71
CA GLY A 129 0.31 8.83 11.39
C GLY A 129 0.00 8.81 9.89
N PHE A 130 0.65 7.97 9.11
CA PHE A 130 0.61 7.92 7.63
C PHE A 130 1.25 9.13 6.93
N ASN A 131 2.03 9.94 7.64
CA ASN A 131 2.69 11.11 7.08
C ASN A 131 3.95 10.76 6.29
N THR A 132 4.53 9.56 6.49
CA THR A 132 5.71 9.14 5.75
C THR A 132 5.67 7.67 5.36
N THR A 133 6.16 7.39 4.16
CA THR A 133 6.46 6.05 3.65
C THR A 133 7.96 5.81 3.56
N GLU A 134 8.79 6.77 3.98
CA GLU A 134 10.24 6.65 3.99
C GLU A 134 10.82 7.28 5.26
N GLU A 135 11.76 6.61 5.90
CA GLU A 135 12.47 7.07 7.07
C GLU A 135 13.13 8.44 6.85
N TYR A 136 12.95 9.36 7.81
CA TYR A 136 13.55 10.71 7.77
C TYR A 136 15.07 10.68 7.90
N ALA A 137 15.61 9.69 8.63
CA ALA A 137 17.03 9.50 8.79
C ALA A 137 17.70 9.00 7.49
N SER A 138 18.99 9.21 7.37
CA SER A 138 19.74 8.83 6.17
C SER A 138 19.95 7.31 6.02
N GLY A 139 19.70 6.53 7.07
CA GLY A 139 20.00 5.11 7.13
C GLY A 139 21.49 4.78 7.36
N ALA A 140 22.34 5.77 7.57
CA ALA A 140 23.78 5.53 7.77
C ALA A 140 24.10 4.63 8.96
N ASP A 141 23.26 4.65 10.00
CA ASP A 141 23.42 3.83 11.21
C ASP A 141 23.16 2.33 10.96
N TYR A 142 22.59 1.98 9.82
CA TYR A 142 22.40 0.59 9.39
C TYR A 142 23.58 0.05 8.56
N GLU A 143 24.63 0.85 8.35
CA GLU A 143 25.81 0.42 7.61
C GLU A 143 26.51 -0.72 8.35
N TRP A 144 26.88 -1.77 7.62
CA TRP A 144 27.51 -2.99 8.15
C TRP A 144 26.68 -3.75 9.20
N ARG A 145 25.38 -3.52 9.26
CA ARG A 145 24.46 -4.28 10.13
C ARG A 145 24.19 -5.67 9.50
N GLU A 146 25.03 -6.63 9.83
CA GLU A 146 24.94 -8.02 9.34
C GLU A 146 23.61 -8.70 9.69
N ASP A 147 23.04 -8.37 10.85
CA ASP A 147 21.72 -8.83 11.29
C ASP A 147 20.57 -8.34 10.38
N LEU A 148 20.79 -7.26 9.63
CA LEU A 148 19.90 -6.73 8.59
C LEU A 148 20.29 -7.19 7.18
N GLY A 149 21.37 -7.98 7.05
CA GLY A 149 21.94 -8.38 5.77
C GLY A 149 22.68 -7.27 5.04
N ASN A 150 23.04 -6.17 5.72
CA ASN A 150 23.80 -5.05 5.17
C ASN A 150 25.30 -5.37 5.26
N VAL A 151 25.83 -5.93 4.18
CA VAL A 151 27.22 -6.45 4.12
C VAL A 151 28.08 -5.79 3.05
N TYR A 152 27.53 -4.83 2.31
CA TYR A 152 28.24 -4.06 1.30
C TYR A 152 28.24 -2.58 1.66
N GLU A 153 29.28 -1.86 1.21
CA GLU A 153 29.36 -0.41 1.37
C GLU A 153 28.13 0.28 0.73
N GLY A 154 27.52 1.18 1.47
CA GLY A 154 26.31 1.91 1.07
C GLY A 154 24.98 1.21 1.38
N ASP A 155 24.99 -0.03 1.88
CA ASP A 155 23.77 -0.78 2.19
C ASP A 155 22.89 -0.08 3.21
N GLY A 156 23.48 0.55 4.21
CA GLY A 156 22.73 1.25 5.24
C GLY A 156 21.80 2.31 4.64
N ARG A 157 22.34 3.17 3.79
CA ARG A 157 21.58 4.22 3.12
C ARG A 157 20.62 3.67 2.06
N LYS A 158 21.07 2.66 1.32
CA LYS A 158 20.27 2.07 0.24
C LYS A 158 19.05 1.37 0.76
N PHE A 159 19.15 0.62 1.85
CA PHE A 159 18.10 -0.19 2.44
C PHE A 159 17.59 0.38 3.77
N LYS A 160 17.51 1.72 3.86
CA LYS A 160 16.87 2.39 4.99
C LYS A 160 15.38 2.04 5.07
N GLY A 161 14.73 2.42 6.16
CA GLY A 161 13.33 2.14 6.41
C GLY A 161 12.41 2.73 5.35
N ARG A 162 11.56 1.88 4.72
CA ARG A 162 10.52 2.29 3.78
C ARG A 162 9.24 1.48 3.96
N GLY A 163 8.15 2.00 3.40
CA GLY A 163 6.80 1.46 3.56
C GLY A 163 6.18 1.80 4.91
N LEU A 164 4.89 1.49 5.06
CA LEU A 164 4.14 1.81 6.29
C LEU A 164 4.58 1.03 7.52
N ILE A 165 5.45 0.03 7.38
CA ILE A 165 6.01 -0.77 8.48
C ILE A 165 7.52 -0.55 8.64
N GLN A 166 8.11 0.40 7.90
CA GLN A 166 9.53 0.72 7.94
C GLN A 166 10.43 -0.51 7.67
N LEU A 167 10.18 -1.19 6.54
CA LEU A 167 11.01 -2.30 6.06
C LEU A 167 12.46 -1.84 5.92
N THR A 168 13.39 -2.45 6.67
CA THR A 168 14.79 -2.01 6.79
C THR A 168 15.75 -3.17 6.57
N GLY A 169 16.85 -2.91 5.85
CA GLY A 169 17.94 -3.84 5.62
C GLY A 169 17.79 -4.71 4.38
N ARG A 170 18.93 -4.96 3.70
CA ARG A 170 19.00 -5.72 2.43
C ARG A 170 18.27 -7.07 2.51
N ALA A 171 18.40 -7.80 3.62
CA ALA A 171 17.77 -9.12 3.77
C ALA A 171 16.25 -9.02 3.69
N ASN A 172 15.64 -8.05 4.37
CA ASN A 172 14.20 -7.86 4.36
C ASN A 172 13.67 -7.39 2.99
N TYR A 173 14.41 -6.50 2.30
CA TYR A 173 14.07 -6.08 0.93
C TYR A 173 14.12 -7.26 -0.04
N ARG A 174 15.13 -8.12 0.07
CA ARG A 174 15.23 -9.36 -0.73
C ARG A 174 14.07 -10.31 -0.47
N GLU A 175 13.74 -10.55 0.80
CA GLU A 175 12.65 -11.44 1.19
C GLU A 175 11.31 -10.94 0.66
N PHE A 176 11.04 -9.65 0.78
CA PHE A 176 9.81 -9.05 0.25
C PHE A 176 9.79 -9.07 -1.29
N SER A 177 10.93 -8.82 -1.96
CA SER A 177 11.09 -8.97 -3.41
C SER A 177 10.78 -10.39 -3.88
N GLN A 178 11.32 -11.39 -3.19
CA GLN A 178 11.06 -12.81 -3.49
C GLN A 178 9.58 -13.20 -3.29
N TYR A 179 8.94 -12.63 -2.29
CA TYR A 179 7.51 -12.82 -2.06
C TYR A 179 6.68 -12.23 -3.20
N LEU A 180 7.00 -11.03 -3.65
CA LEU A 180 6.29 -10.34 -4.73
C LEU A 180 6.52 -10.96 -6.10
N LYS A 181 7.71 -11.52 -6.37
CA LYS A 181 8.17 -12.18 -7.62
C LYS A 181 8.27 -11.29 -8.87
N ILE A 182 7.77 -10.08 -8.84
CA ILE A 182 7.69 -9.16 -10.00
C ILE A 182 8.57 -7.92 -9.85
N TYR A 183 9.14 -7.68 -8.66
CA TYR A 183 9.97 -6.50 -8.39
C TYR A 183 11.37 -6.92 -7.95
N ASP A 184 12.39 -6.23 -8.46
CA ASP A 184 13.77 -6.31 -7.94
C ASP A 184 13.99 -5.17 -6.95
N LEU A 185 13.61 -5.39 -5.68
CA LEU A 185 13.74 -4.38 -4.63
C LEU A 185 15.18 -4.24 -4.10
N GLU A 186 16.09 -5.11 -4.48
CA GLU A 186 17.52 -4.88 -4.23
C GLU A 186 18.11 -3.88 -5.24
N ALA A 187 17.62 -3.88 -6.48
CA ALA A 187 18.01 -2.88 -7.47
C ALA A 187 17.31 -1.53 -7.25
N TYR A 188 16.01 -1.57 -6.95
CA TYR A 188 15.11 -0.41 -6.86
C TYR A 188 14.38 -0.35 -5.50
N PRO A 189 15.11 -0.15 -4.37
CA PRO A 189 14.51 -0.18 -3.04
C PRO A 189 13.55 0.99 -2.77
N GLU A 190 13.69 2.10 -3.49
CA GLU A 190 12.81 3.27 -3.41
C GLU A 190 11.36 2.95 -3.75
N LEU A 191 11.11 1.93 -4.55
CA LEU A 191 9.75 1.48 -4.90
C LEU A 191 8.93 1.09 -3.67
N VAL A 192 9.55 0.69 -2.56
CA VAL A 192 8.85 0.35 -1.31
C VAL A 192 8.22 1.59 -0.66
N ALA A 193 8.62 2.80 -1.04
CA ALA A 193 7.98 4.04 -0.59
C ALA A 193 6.73 4.41 -1.38
N GLU A 194 6.51 3.82 -2.56
CA GLU A 194 5.30 4.06 -3.37
C GLU A 194 4.06 3.45 -2.69
N PRO A 195 2.88 4.07 -2.81
CA PRO A 195 1.68 3.70 -2.06
C PRO A 195 1.35 2.22 -2.06
N GLU A 196 1.38 1.57 -3.22
CA GLU A 196 1.03 0.16 -3.38
C GLU A 196 2.00 -0.76 -2.62
N LEU A 197 3.30 -0.53 -2.75
CA LEU A 197 4.30 -1.34 -2.07
C LEU A 197 4.47 -0.93 -0.61
N ALA A 198 4.26 0.33 -0.26
CA ALA A 198 4.28 0.79 1.12
C ALA A 198 3.20 0.10 1.96
N CYS A 199 1.97 0.02 1.45
CA CYS A 199 0.88 -0.69 2.10
C CYS A 199 1.09 -2.21 2.07
N SER A 200 1.50 -2.76 0.91
CA SER A 200 1.70 -4.20 0.73
C SER A 200 2.83 -4.73 1.63
N SER A 201 3.89 -3.96 1.88
CA SER A 201 4.99 -4.36 2.79
C SER A 201 4.48 -4.56 4.22
N ALA A 202 3.57 -3.67 4.67
CA ALA A 202 2.93 -3.79 5.98
C ALA A 202 2.00 -5.01 6.06
N GLY A 203 1.20 -5.26 5.01
CA GLY A 203 0.34 -6.43 4.93
C GLY A 203 1.12 -7.75 4.89
N TRP A 204 2.23 -7.79 4.14
CA TRP A 204 3.14 -8.94 4.12
C TRP A 204 3.75 -9.21 5.50
N PHE A 205 4.27 -8.17 6.17
CA PHE A 205 4.80 -8.28 7.52
C PHE A 205 3.75 -8.81 8.51
N TRP A 206 2.53 -8.28 8.44
CA TRP A 206 1.40 -8.67 9.26
C TRP A 206 1.03 -10.14 9.06
N SER A 207 0.88 -10.56 7.81
CA SER A 207 0.51 -11.92 7.45
C SER A 207 1.59 -12.94 7.80
N SER A 208 2.87 -12.62 7.55
CA SER A 208 4.01 -13.51 7.83
C SER A 208 4.16 -13.84 9.32
N ARG A 209 3.58 -13.01 10.20
CA ARG A 209 3.58 -13.19 11.66
C ARG A 209 2.23 -13.64 12.21
N ASN A 210 1.29 -14.01 11.32
CA ASN A 210 -0.05 -14.49 11.68
C ASN A 210 -0.80 -13.52 12.64
N LEU A 211 -0.67 -12.19 12.42
CA LEU A 211 -1.23 -11.19 13.32
C LEU A 211 -2.76 -11.11 13.22
N ASN A 212 -3.38 -11.58 12.14
CA ASN A 212 -4.84 -11.73 12.06
C ASN A 212 -5.40 -12.57 13.22
N ALA A 213 -4.74 -13.68 13.56
CA ALA A 213 -5.19 -14.54 14.66
C ALA A 213 -5.11 -13.85 16.04
N LEU A 214 -4.19 -12.93 16.23
CA LEU A 214 -4.10 -12.12 17.45
C LEU A 214 -5.13 -10.99 17.46
N ALA A 215 -5.39 -10.38 16.30
CA ALA A 215 -6.41 -9.35 16.14
C ALA A 215 -7.82 -9.91 16.38
N ASP A 216 -8.11 -11.12 15.91
CA ASP A 216 -9.38 -11.80 16.18
C ASP A 216 -9.64 -12.05 17.69
N GLN A 217 -8.57 -12.07 18.50
CA GLN A 217 -8.62 -12.20 19.96
C GLN A 217 -8.58 -10.83 20.67
N ASP A 218 -8.58 -9.72 19.93
CA ASP A 218 -8.38 -8.37 20.43
C ASP A 218 -7.10 -8.20 21.28
N ASN A 219 -6.04 -8.95 20.94
CA ASN A 219 -4.82 -9.04 21.75
C ASN A 219 -3.79 -7.97 21.36
N PHE A 220 -4.08 -6.73 21.73
CA PHE A 220 -3.26 -5.56 21.42
C PHE A 220 -1.81 -5.70 21.90
N ASP A 221 -1.59 -6.11 23.17
CA ASP A 221 -0.26 -6.21 23.75
C ASP A 221 0.63 -7.17 22.96
N ARG A 222 0.11 -8.33 22.59
CA ARG A 222 0.88 -9.33 21.86
C ARG A 222 1.16 -8.90 20.42
N ILE A 223 0.23 -8.22 19.75
CA ILE A 223 0.44 -7.63 18.42
C ILE A 223 1.58 -6.61 18.49
N MET A 224 1.48 -5.63 19.40
CA MET A 224 2.49 -4.60 19.58
C MET A 224 3.87 -5.19 19.84
N ARG A 225 3.99 -6.15 20.77
CA ARG A 225 5.27 -6.80 21.09
C ARG A 225 5.82 -7.61 19.92
N THR A 226 4.97 -8.21 19.10
CA THR A 226 5.41 -8.95 17.91
C THR A 226 5.99 -8.01 16.85
N ILE A 227 5.46 -6.80 16.71
CA ILE A 227 5.92 -5.80 15.74
C ILE A 227 7.19 -5.11 16.24
N ASN A 228 7.19 -4.63 17.48
CA ASN A 228 8.19 -3.69 18.01
C ASN A 228 9.23 -4.38 18.95
N GLY A 229 9.01 -5.64 19.32
CA GLY A 229 9.86 -6.35 20.28
C GLY A 229 9.68 -5.91 21.74
N GLY A 230 8.87 -4.88 22.02
CA GLY A 230 8.67 -4.29 23.35
C GLY A 230 7.36 -3.51 23.44
N THR A 231 7.36 -2.45 24.28
CA THR A 231 6.21 -1.59 24.53
C THR A 231 6.40 -0.15 24.05
N ASN A 232 7.38 0.09 23.17
CA ASN A 232 7.60 1.44 22.64
C ASN A 232 6.38 1.91 21.85
N GLY A 233 5.94 3.15 22.11
CA GLY A 233 4.77 3.73 21.45
C GLY A 233 3.44 3.16 21.91
N GLU A 234 3.36 2.41 23.04
CA GLU A 234 2.12 1.77 23.52
C GLU A 234 0.95 2.74 23.60
N SER A 235 1.12 3.91 24.23
CA SER A 235 0.06 4.90 24.38
C SER A 235 -0.44 5.47 23.05
N ASP A 236 0.45 5.67 22.10
CA ASP A 236 0.13 6.20 20.77
C ASP A 236 -0.58 5.14 19.93
N ARG A 237 -0.07 3.92 19.87
CA ARG A 237 -0.73 2.77 19.22
C ARG A 237 -2.11 2.50 19.78
N TRP A 238 -2.26 2.61 21.12
CA TRP A 238 -3.54 2.47 21.79
C TRP A 238 -4.51 3.58 21.40
N ALA A 239 -4.04 4.82 21.33
CA ALA A 239 -4.88 5.95 20.90
C ALA A 239 -5.38 5.76 19.45
N TYR A 240 -4.54 5.25 18.55
CA TYR A 240 -4.98 4.87 17.18
C TYR A 240 -5.99 3.74 17.21
N LEU A 241 -5.80 2.70 18.03
CA LEU A 241 -6.74 1.59 18.14
C LEU A 241 -8.11 2.05 18.63
N VAL A 242 -8.15 2.91 19.63
CA VAL A 242 -9.42 3.47 20.16
C VAL A 242 -10.15 4.26 19.07
N ARG A 243 -9.45 5.12 18.33
CA ARG A 243 -10.06 5.86 17.21
C ARG A 243 -10.53 4.92 16.10
N ALA A 244 -9.75 3.91 15.77
CA ALA A 244 -10.12 2.93 14.76
C ALA A 244 -11.39 2.15 15.16
N LYS A 245 -11.44 1.64 16.39
CA LYS A 245 -12.64 0.96 16.90
C LYS A 245 -13.87 1.87 16.86
N ALA A 246 -13.73 3.13 17.25
CA ALA A 246 -14.82 4.10 17.17
C ALA A 246 -15.29 4.34 15.74
N ALA A 247 -14.36 4.46 14.77
CA ALA A 247 -14.67 4.63 13.35
C ALA A 247 -15.40 3.43 12.74
N PHE A 248 -15.16 2.22 13.25
CA PHE A 248 -15.83 0.99 12.85
C PHE A 248 -17.04 0.61 13.70
N GLY A 249 -17.36 1.38 14.76
CA GLY A 249 -18.53 1.16 15.62
C GLY A 249 -18.40 -0.06 16.53
N ILE A 250 -17.20 -0.41 16.96
CA ILE A 250 -16.91 -1.56 17.83
C ILE A 250 -16.11 -1.14 19.08
#